data_4e5a3b989c4955c3b18134c8978df83f
#
_entry.id   4e5a3b989c4955c3b18134c8978df83f
#
_cell.length_a   1.000
_cell.length_b   1.000
_cell.length_c   1.000
_cell.angle_alpha   90.00
_cell.angle_beta   90.00
_cell.angle_gamma   90.00
#
_symmetry.space_group_name_H-M   'P 1'
#
loop_
_entity.id
_entity.type
_entity.pdbx_description
1 polymer ?
#
loop_
_entity_poly.entity_id
_entity_poly.type
_entity_poly.pdbx_seq_one_letter_code
_entity_poly.pdbx_strand_id
1 'polypeptide(L)'
;MARFHAVLILFILVIPTNAMAIEEPKYTVTKKDHDFEIRLYEPTVLAETIVDTSDFDEASNEGFRRLAGYIFGGNKVRQKIAMTSPVTTEQSQKIAMTAPVESERLGKSVRVAFTMPSEFTLETLPVPNDSRVVLRQKPGVKFAAIRFSGRWTEGNFCEHTDELETWIRKEGLKTLGAPIIARYNPPFVPSFFRRNEILIPVE
;
A
#
# COMPACT_ATOMS: atom_id res chain seq x y z
N MET A 1 -1.85 43.58 -54.80
CA MET A 1 -1.08 43.27 -53.62
C MET A 1 -1.78 42.16 -52.83
N ALA A 2 -1.35 40.91 -53.01
CA ALA A 2 -1.96 39.74 -52.35
C ALA A 2 -1.23 39.49 -51.02
N ARG A 3 -1.95 39.54 -49.89
CA ARG A 3 -1.43 39.24 -48.56
C ARG A 3 -1.57 37.73 -48.30
N PHE A 4 -0.45 36.99 -48.31
CA PHE A 4 -0.40 35.60 -47.86
C PHE A 4 -0.36 35.59 -46.30
N HIS A 5 -1.41 35.01 -45.71
CA HIS A 5 -1.41 34.70 -44.29
C HIS A 5 -0.83 33.28 -44.10
N ALA A 6 0.35 33.20 -43.53
CA ALA A 6 0.92 31.91 -43.14
C ALA A 6 0.23 31.45 -41.85
N VAL A 7 -0.50 30.33 -41.94
CA VAL A 7 -1.06 29.65 -40.76
C VAL A 7 0.01 28.71 -40.21
N LEU A 8 0.53 29.07 -39.06
CA LEU A 8 1.49 28.21 -38.31
C LEU A 8 0.69 27.11 -37.57
N ILE A 9 0.70 25.88 -38.12
CA ILE A 9 0.10 24.73 -37.47
C ILE A 9 1.12 24.21 -36.43
N LEU A 10 0.84 24.46 -35.16
CA LEU A 10 1.62 23.91 -34.03
C LEU A 10 1.24 22.43 -33.84
N PHE A 11 2.10 21.53 -34.29
CA PHE A 11 1.98 20.10 -34.02
C PHE A 11 2.37 19.82 -32.55
N ILE A 12 1.38 19.65 -31.66
CA ILE A 12 1.61 19.16 -30.29
C ILE A 12 1.90 17.67 -30.38
N LEU A 13 3.16 17.30 -30.25
CA LEU A 13 3.60 15.92 -30.13
C LEU A 13 3.16 15.38 -28.76
N VAL A 14 2.03 14.68 -28.70
CA VAL A 14 1.61 13.95 -27.48
C VAL A 14 2.46 12.70 -27.38
N ILE A 15 3.53 12.77 -26.57
CA ILE A 15 4.31 11.60 -26.20
C ILE A 15 3.48 10.84 -25.16
N PRO A 16 3.08 9.58 -25.42
CA PRO A 16 2.41 8.77 -24.39
C PRO A 16 3.44 8.46 -23.31
N THR A 17 3.39 9.16 -22.20
CA THR A 17 4.08 8.76 -20.98
C THR A 17 3.34 7.54 -20.44
N ASN A 18 3.89 6.34 -20.65
CA ASN A 18 3.51 5.17 -19.88
C ASN A 18 3.95 5.41 -18.43
N ALA A 19 3.18 6.18 -17.69
CA ALA A 19 3.28 6.17 -16.24
C ALA A 19 2.85 4.76 -15.81
N MET A 20 3.82 3.92 -15.42
CA MET A 20 3.50 2.64 -14.80
C MET A 20 2.66 2.95 -13.56
N ALA A 21 1.37 2.62 -13.64
CA ALA A 21 0.48 2.78 -12.50
C ALA A 21 1.01 1.91 -11.36
N ILE A 22 1.15 2.51 -10.18
CA ILE A 22 1.54 1.76 -8.97
C ILE A 22 0.44 0.73 -8.73
N GLU A 23 0.83 -0.53 -8.56
CA GLU A 23 -0.13 -1.62 -8.33
C GLU A 23 -0.80 -1.47 -6.96
N GLU A 24 -2.11 -1.69 -6.92
CA GLU A 24 -2.93 -1.67 -5.70
C GLU A 24 -3.58 -3.05 -5.50
N PRO A 25 -3.88 -3.45 -4.24
CA PRO A 25 -4.63 -4.66 -3.95
C PRO A 25 -5.99 -4.65 -4.64
N LYS A 26 -6.36 -5.75 -5.27
CA LYS A 26 -7.65 -5.88 -5.96
C LYS A 26 -8.79 -6.08 -4.96
N TYR A 27 -9.90 -5.40 -5.21
CA TYR A 27 -11.12 -5.57 -4.43
C TYR A 27 -12.37 -5.32 -5.29
N THR A 28 -13.50 -5.86 -4.83
CA THR A 28 -14.81 -5.57 -5.37
C THR A 28 -15.59 -4.72 -4.39
N VAL A 29 -16.19 -3.61 -4.84
CA VAL A 29 -17.10 -2.80 -4.03
C VAL A 29 -18.46 -3.46 -4.03
N THR A 30 -18.94 -3.87 -2.84
CA THR A 30 -20.24 -4.51 -2.65
C THR A 30 -21.31 -3.52 -2.21
N LYS A 31 -20.92 -2.40 -1.57
CA LYS A 31 -21.78 -1.28 -1.21
C LYS A 31 -21.00 0.02 -1.27
N LYS A 32 -21.65 1.09 -1.71
CA LYS A 32 -21.10 2.45 -1.74
C LYS A 32 -22.12 3.46 -1.23
N ASP A 33 -21.66 4.36 -0.35
CA ASP A 33 -22.41 5.48 0.19
C ASP A 33 -21.46 6.69 0.35
N HIS A 34 -21.46 7.60 -0.64
CA HIS A 34 -20.53 8.75 -0.73
C HIS A 34 -19.06 8.29 -0.66
N ASP A 35 -18.34 8.66 0.42
CA ASP A 35 -16.94 8.30 0.65
C ASP A 35 -16.76 6.97 1.37
N PHE A 36 -17.88 6.32 1.79
CA PHE A 36 -17.89 5.03 2.47
C PHE A 36 -18.12 3.90 1.47
N GLU A 37 -17.42 2.81 1.65
CA GLU A 37 -17.54 1.60 0.82
C GLU A 37 -17.43 0.33 1.66
N ILE A 38 -18.18 -0.71 1.27
CA ILE A 38 -17.90 -2.09 1.69
C ILE A 38 -17.15 -2.74 0.54
N ARG A 39 -15.96 -3.24 0.82
CA ARG A 39 -15.04 -3.85 -0.14
C ARG A 39 -14.72 -5.28 0.23
N LEU A 40 -14.75 -6.17 -0.74
CA LEU A 40 -14.23 -7.53 -0.64
C LEU A 40 -12.87 -7.59 -1.32
N TYR A 41 -11.80 -7.69 -0.54
CA TYR A 41 -10.44 -7.79 -1.05
C TYR A 41 -10.08 -9.21 -1.43
N GLU A 42 -9.33 -9.37 -2.52
CA GLU A 42 -8.72 -10.64 -2.90
C GLU A 42 -7.57 -11.02 -1.95
N PRO A 43 -7.23 -12.33 -1.85
CA PRO A 43 -6.04 -12.74 -1.11
C PRO A 43 -4.77 -12.10 -1.69
N THR A 44 -3.87 -11.64 -0.82
CA THR A 44 -2.61 -10.99 -1.19
C THR A 44 -1.47 -11.50 -0.33
N VAL A 45 -0.23 -11.23 -0.74
CA VAL A 45 0.96 -11.43 0.11
C VAL A 45 1.42 -10.09 0.65
N LEU A 46 1.72 -10.05 1.93
CA LEU A 46 2.27 -8.87 2.60
C LEU A 46 3.74 -9.11 2.97
N ALA A 47 4.54 -8.05 2.85
CA ALA A 47 5.75 -7.89 3.64
C ALA A 47 5.42 -6.94 4.78
N GLU A 48 5.61 -7.38 6.02
CA GLU A 48 5.25 -6.60 7.21
C GLU A 48 6.37 -6.57 8.23
N THR A 49 6.38 -5.52 9.04
CA THR A 49 7.27 -5.37 10.20
C THR A 49 6.52 -4.74 11.36
N ILE A 50 6.91 -5.09 12.58
CA ILE A 50 6.39 -4.49 13.81
C ILE A 50 7.46 -3.58 14.38
N VAL A 51 7.06 -2.38 14.77
CA VAL A 51 7.92 -1.40 15.43
C VAL A 51 7.38 -1.13 16.84
N ASP A 52 8.23 -1.36 17.84
CA ASP A 52 7.87 -1.26 19.25
C ASP A 52 8.01 0.18 19.76
N THR A 53 7.10 1.04 19.32
CA THR A 53 6.92 2.41 19.80
C THR A 53 5.46 2.80 19.70
N SER A 54 4.98 3.62 20.64
CA SER A 54 3.63 4.18 20.61
C SER A 54 3.53 5.42 19.72
N ASP A 55 4.67 6.01 19.34
CA ASP A 55 4.71 7.12 18.38
C ASP A 55 4.43 6.58 16.97
N PHE A 56 3.26 6.95 16.45
CA PHE A 56 2.79 6.45 15.17
C PHE A 56 3.63 6.93 13.98
N ASP A 57 4.14 8.15 14.04
CA ASP A 57 4.93 8.72 12.94
C ASP A 57 6.34 8.10 12.92
N GLU A 58 6.96 7.95 14.10
CA GLU A 58 8.23 7.24 14.24
C GLU A 58 8.10 5.79 13.75
N ALA A 59 7.08 5.07 14.23
CA ALA A 59 6.83 3.68 13.83
C ALA A 59 6.62 3.53 12.33
N SER A 60 5.79 4.41 11.74
CA SER A 60 5.50 4.40 10.31
C SER A 60 6.74 4.66 9.47
N ASN A 61 7.59 5.61 9.87
CA ASN A 61 8.83 5.94 9.16
C ASN A 61 9.86 4.81 9.27
N GLU A 62 10.04 4.23 10.46
CA GLU A 62 10.95 3.10 10.65
C GLU A 62 10.48 1.85 9.91
N GLY A 63 9.19 1.52 10.02
CA GLY A 63 8.60 0.40 9.31
C GLY A 63 8.73 0.54 7.80
N PHE A 64 8.42 1.74 7.26
CA PHE A 64 8.63 2.04 5.85
C PHE A 64 10.08 1.82 5.43
N ARG A 65 11.06 2.30 6.21
CA ARG A 65 12.49 2.16 5.90
C ARG A 65 12.93 0.70 5.82
N ARG A 66 12.48 -0.15 6.75
CA ARG A 66 12.78 -1.60 6.75
C ARG A 66 12.19 -2.28 5.51
N LEU A 67 10.93 -2.03 5.21
CA LEU A 67 10.23 -2.62 4.06
C LEU A 67 10.78 -2.10 2.72
N ALA A 68 11.11 -0.82 2.63
CA ALA A 68 11.79 -0.24 1.48
C ALA A 68 13.17 -0.89 1.28
N GLY A 69 13.93 -1.09 2.35
CA GLY A 69 15.19 -1.85 2.29
C GLY A 69 15.01 -3.24 1.67
N TYR A 70 13.96 -3.95 2.07
CA TYR A 70 13.64 -5.28 1.53
C TYR A 70 13.35 -5.23 0.01
N ILE A 71 12.45 -4.35 -0.45
CA ILE A 71 12.05 -4.31 -1.87
C ILE A 71 13.15 -3.73 -2.78
N PHE A 72 14.05 -2.89 -2.26
CA PHE A 72 15.15 -2.31 -3.04
C PHE A 72 16.44 -3.15 -3.05
N GLY A 73 16.37 -4.41 -2.63
CA GLY A 73 17.47 -5.38 -2.77
C GLY A 73 18.03 -5.90 -1.46
N GLY A 74 17.49 -5.52 -0.30
CA GLY A 74 17.83 -6.12 1.00
C GLY A 74 17.24 -7.52 1.16
N ASN A 75 17.44 -8.38 0.17
CA ASN A 75 16.84 -9.70 0.09
C ASN A 75 17.77 -10.69 -0.64
N LYS A 76 17.44 -11.97 -0.56
CA LYS A 76 18.12 -13.09 -1.28
C LYS A 76 17.11 -13.83 -2.12
N VAL A 77 17.38 -13.94 -3.43
CA VAL A 77 16.55 -14.72 -4.36
C VAL A 77 16.51 -16.19 -3.94
N ARG A 78 15.33 -16.79 -3.91
CA ARG A 78 15.17 -18.23 -3.69
C ARG A 78 15.63 -18.99 -4.92
N GLN A 79 16.88 -19.48 -4.94
CA GLN A 79 17.36 -20.37 -5.99
C GLN A 79 16.89 -21.80 -5.72
N LYS A 80 16.22 -22.43 -6.68
CA LYS A 80 16.17 -23.91 -6.75
C LYS A 80 17.53 -24.38 -7.17
N ILE A 81 18.34 -24.86 -6.24
CA ILE A 81 19.65 -25.44 -6.55
C ILE A 81 19.39 -26.82 -7.19
N ALA A 82 19.54 -26.91 -8.52
CA ALA A 82 19.86 -28.18 -9.14
C ALA A 82 21.31 -28.52 -8.69
N MET A 83 21.49 -29.66 -8.02
CA MET A 83 22.75 -30.06 -7.41
C MET A 83 23.83 -30.31 -8.48
N THR A 84 24.56 -29.29 -8.91
CA THR A 84 25.86 -29.43 -9.58
C THR A 84 26.62 -28.10 -9.48
N SER A 85 27.65 -28.10 -8.64
CA SER A 85 28.66 -27.06 -8.41
C SER A 85 28.31 -25.90 -7.45
N PRO A 86 29.22 -25.57 -6.48
CA PRO A 86 29.03 -24.50 -5.55
C PRO A 86 29.48 -23.18 -6.19
N VAL A 87 28.54 -22.40 -6.72
CA VAL A 87 28.71 -20.95 -6.89
C VAL A 87 27.59 -20.28 -6.16
N THR A 88 27.82 -19.92 -4.89
CA THR A 88 26.95 -19.09 -4.08
C THR A 88 27.09 -17.64 -4.52
N THR A 89 26.45 -17.26 -5.60
CA THR A 89 26.18 -15.84 -5.86
C THR A 89 24.86 -15.52 -5.18
N GLU A 90 24.91 -14.87 -4.01
CA GLU A 90 23.71 -14.31 -3.36
C GLU A 90 23.19 -13.20 -4.25
N GLN A 91 22.20 -13.50 -5.08
CA GLN A 91 21.56 -12.50 -5.93
C GLN A 91 20.44 -11.82 -5.15
N SER A 92 20.46 -10.50 -5.15
CA SER A 92 19.34 -9.69 -4.68
C SER A 92 18.41 -9.34 -5.84
N GLN A 93 17.12 -9.12 -5.53
CA GLN A 93 16.12 -8.74 -6.52
C GLN A 93 15.43 -7.46 -6.10
N LYS A 94 15.23 -6.53 -7.04
CA LYS A 94 14.35 -5.39 -6.82
C LYS A 94 12.90 -5.82 -7.05
N ILE A 95 12.03 -5.44 -6.10
CA ILE A 95 10.59 -5.67 -6.17
C ILE A 95 9.94 -4.33 -6.42
N ALA A 96 8.94 -4.26 -7.30
CA ALA A 96 8.20 -3.04 -7.59
C ALA A 96 7.46 -2.55 -6.33
N MET A 97 7.45 -1.23 -6.10
CA MET A 97 6.67 -0.65 -5.02
C MET A 97 5.19 -0.70 -5.37
N THR A 98 4.36 -1.02 -4.39
CA THR A 98 2.90 -1.03 -4.48
C THR A 98 2.31 0.05 -3.56
N ALA A 99 1.03 0.34 -3.71
CA ALA A 99 0.26 1.18 -2.81
C ALA A 99 -0.99 0.42 -2.34
N PRO A 100 -1.48 0.66 -1.15
CA PRO A 100 -1.01 1.61 -0.14
C PRO A 100 0.11 1.07 0.76
N VAL A 101 0.70 1.97 1.55
CA VAL A 101 1.41 1.61 2.79
C VAL A 101 0.37 1.49 3.89
N GLU A 102 0.20 0.28 4.43
CA GLU A 102 -0.72 0.00 5.54
C GLU A 102 -0.01 0.19 6.88
N SER A 103 -0.68 0.83 7.86
CA SER A 103 -0.21 0.96 9.24
C SER A 103 -1.35 0.67 10.20
N GLU A 104 -1.11 -0.18 11.21
CA GLU A 104 -2.10 -0.62 12.20
C GLU A 104 -1.51 -0.58 13.60
N ARG A 105 -2.27 -0.03 14.56
CA ARG A 105 -1.86 -0.01 15.98
C ARG A 105 -2.10 -1.38 16.62
N LEU A 106 -1.06 -1.90 17.27
CA LEU A 106 -1.10 -3.15 18.04
C LEU A 106 -0.71 -2.86 19.51
N GLY A 107 -1.59 -2.18 20.24
CA GLY A 107 -1.31 -1.72 21.60
C GLY A 107 -0.20 -0.68 21.62
N LYS A 108 0.99 -1.05 22.13
CA LYS A 108 2.18 -0.16 22.21
C LYS A 108 3.09 -0.25 20.99
N SER A 109 2.74 -1.05 20.00
CA SER A 109 3.51 -1.25 18.78
C SER A 109 2.67 -0.86 17.57
N VAL A 110 3.32 -0.66 16.44
CA VAL A 110 2.66 -0.42 15.15
C VAL A 110 3.15 -1.43 14.13
N ARG A 111 2.22 -2.12 13.48
CA ARG A 111 2.50 -2.92 12.31
C ARG A 111 2.49 -2.03 11.07
N VAL A 112 3.55 -2.11 10.26
CA VAL A 112 3.60 -1.49 8.93
C VAL A 112 3.71 -2.59 7.90
N ALA A 113 2.96 -2.48 6.79
CA ALA A 113 2.93 -3.50 5.75
C ALA A 113 2.89 -2.89 4.35
N PHE A 114 3.55 -3.60 3.41
CA PHE A 114 3.40 -3.40 1.97
C PHE A 114 2.70 -4.63 1.39
N THR A 115 1.72 -4.42 0.53
CA THR A 115 1.23 -5.50 -0.34
C THR A 115 2.30 -5.82 -1.37
N MET A 116 2.58 -7.09 -1.60
CA MET A 116 3.53 -7.49 -2.64
C MET A 116 2.85 -7.51 -4.00
N PRO A 117 3.58 -7.23 -5.11
CA PRO A 117 3.01 -7.32 -6.46
C PRO A 117 2.37 -8.68 -6.72
N SER A 118 1.28 -8.69 -7.48
CA SER A 118 0.47 -9.89 -7.74
C SER A 118 1.19 -11.01 -8.48
N GLU A 119 2.33 -10.70 -9.11
CA GLU A 119 3.20 -11.68 -9.75
C GLU A 119 3.94 -12.60 -8.76
N PHE A 120 3.99 -12.24 -7.47
CA PHE A 120 4.70 -13.00 -6.44
C PHE A 120 3.75 -13.83 -5.56
N THR A 121 4.24 -15.00 -5.18
CA THR A 121 3.68 -15.83 -4.11
C THR A 121 4.65 -15.88 -2.92
N LEU A 122 4.25 -16.44 -1.78
CA LEU A 122 5.16 -16.65 -0.64
C LEU A 122 6.40 -17.47 -0.99
N GLU A 123 6.25 -18.39 -1.95
CA GLU A 123 7.32 -19.29 -2.39
C GLU A 123 8.29 -18.63 -3.37
N THR A 124 7.82 -17.65 -4.17
CA THR A 124 8.62 -16.97 -5.19
C THR A 124 9.25 -15.66 -4.70
N LEU A 125 8.70 -15.06 -3.62
CA LEU A 125 9.30 -13.87 -3.01
C LEU A 125 10.70 -14.16 -2.49
N PRO A 126 11.69 -13.26 -2.74
CA PRO A 126 13.01 -13.36 -2.15
C PRO A 126 12.92 -13.35 -0.62
N VAL A 127 13.88 -13.98 0.04
CA VAL A 127 13.97 -14.00 1.50
C VAL A 127 14.51 -12.66 2.01
N PRO A 128 13.83 -11.98 2.96
CA PRO A 128 14.36 -10.75 3.54
C PRO A 128 15.71 -10.98 4.26
N ASN A 129 16.66 -10.05 4.11
CA ASN A 129 17.90 -10.06 4.88
C ASN A 129 17.69 -9.55 6.32
N ASP A 130 16.72 -8.66 6.52
CA ASP A 130 16.31 -8.18 7.83
C ASP A 130 15.26 -9.14 8.41
N SER A 131 15.61 -9.85 9.50
CA SER A 131 14.72 -10.82 10.17
C SER A 131 13.46 -10.19 10.79
N ARG A 132 13.42 -8.85 10.91
CA ARG A 132 12.24 -8.11 11.37
C ARG A 132 11.18 -7.94 10.27
N VAL A 133 11.54 -8.20 9.00
CA VAL A 133 10.61 -8.22 7.87
C VAL A 133 10.07 -9.62 7.70
N VAL A 134 8.76 -9.78 7.81
CA VAL A 134 8.06 -11.06 7.72
C VAL A 134 7.16 -11.06 6.49
N LEU A 135 7.18 -12.15 5.74
CA LEU A 135 6.27 -12.36 4.61
C LEU A 135 5.08 -13.19 5.06
N ARG A 136 3.87 -12.72 4.77
CA ARG A 136 2.64 -13.37 5.22
C ARG A 136 1.55 -13.36 4.15
N GLN A 137 0.83 -14.48 4.02
CA GLN A 137 -0.41 -14.53 3.25
C GLN A 137 -1.53 -13.78 4.00
N LYS A 138 -2.13 -12.77 3.36
CA LYS A 138 -3.35 -12.10 3.82
C LYS A 138 -4.54 -12.74 3.09
N PRO A 139 -5.47 -13.40 3.79
CA PRO A 139 -6.65 -13.95 3.15
C PRO A 139 -7.54 -12.84 2.58
N GLY A 140 -8.46 -13.20 1.71
CA GLY A 140 -9.50 -12.28 1.27
C GLY A 140 -10.39 -11.89 2.46
N VAL A 141 -10.60 -10.59 2.67
CA VAL A 141 -11.35 -10.05 3.82
C VAL A 141 -12.28 -8.95 3.35
N LYS A 142 -13.45 -8.88 3.98
CA LYS A 142 -14.38 -7.77 3.80
C LYS A 142 -13.97 -6.60 4.70
N PHE A 143 -13.85 -5.42 4.12
CA PHE A 143 -13.55 -4.18 4.82
C PHE A 143 -14.65 -3.15 4.60
N ALA A 144 -14.97 -2.40 5.65
CA ALA A 144 -15.52 -1.08 5.51
C ALA A 144 -14.37 -0.11 5.28
N ALA A 145 -14.54 0.83 4.38
CA ALA A 145 -13.53 1.81 3.98
C ALA A 145 -14.12 3.22 3.94
N ILE A 146 -13.34 4.22 4.36
CA ILE A 146 -13.59 5.64 4.09
C ILE A 146 -12.39 6.22 3.36
N ARG A 147 -12.65 7.02 2.30
CA ARG A 147 -11.62 7.73 1.55
C ARG A 147 -11.67 9.22 1.87
N PHE A 148 -10.50 9.80 2.15
CA PHE A 148 -10.36 11.22 2.49
C PHE A 148 -9.01 11.78 2.02
N SER A 149 -8.87 13.11 2.08
CA SER A 149 -7.61 13.82 1.83
C SER A 149 -7.10 14.48 3.10
N GLY A 150 -5.94 15.10 3.04
CA GLY A 150 -5.43 15.88 4.16
C GLY A 150 -4.06 15.43 4.67
N ARG A 151 -3.65 16.04 5.78
CA ARG A 151 -2.35 15.76 6.41
C ARG A 151 -2.36 14.41 7.12
N TRP A 152 -1.18 13.81 7.21
CA TRP A 152 -0.96 12.60 8.00
C TRP A 152 -0.77 12.95 9.47
N THR A 153 -1.84 13.36 10.13
CA THR A 153 -1.85 13.69 11.55
C THR A 153 -2.78 12.72 12.28
N GLU A 154 -2.46 12.43 13.53
CA GLU A 154 -3.28 11.57 14.38
C GLU A 154 -4.74 12.07 14.45
N GLY A 155 -4.93 13.40 14.62
CA GLY A 155 -6.27 13.99 14.64
C GLY A 155 -7.07 13.72 13.37
N ASN A 156 -6.47 13.89 12.18
CA ASN A 156 -7.14 13.62 10.91
C ASN A 156 -7.50 12.13 10.74
N PHE A 157 -6.64 11.23 11.22
CA PHE A 157 -6.92 9.79 11.17
C PHE A 157 -7.99 9.38 12.21
N CYS A 158 -7.95 9.92 13.42
CA CYS A 158 -8.98 9.65 14.45
C CYS A 158 -10.35 10.12 14.00
N GLU A 159 -10.48 11.35 13.49
CA GLU A 159 -11.73 11.91 12.98
C GLU A 159 -12.40 10.97 11.97
N HIS A 160 -11.68 10.57 10.92
CA HIS A 160 -12.24 9.69 9.88
C HIS A 160 -12.42 8.24 10.34
N THR A 161 -11.67 7.80 11.35
CA THR A 161 -11.91 6.51 12.01
C THR A 161 -13.24 6.51 12.72
N ASP A 162 -13.54 7.56 13.53
CA ASP A 162 -14.78 7.70 14.26
C ASP A 162 -15.99 7.83 13.32
N GLU A 163 -15.84 8.54 12.19
CA GLU A 163 -16.85 8.62 11.13
C GLU A 163 -17.16 7.23 10.55
N LEU A 164 -16.11 6.48 10.19
CA LEU A 164 -16.27 5.14 9.63
C LEU A 164 -16.91 4.18 10.62
N GLU A 165 -16.48 4.18 11.88
CA GLU A 165 -17.08 3.34 12.93
C GLU A 165 -18.54 3.69 13.17
N THR A 166 -18.89 4.99 13.10
CA THR A 166 -20.28 5.43 13.22
C THR A 166 -21.13 4.93 12.06
N TRP A 167 -20.59 5.00 10.84
CA TRP A 167 -21.25 4.46 9.65
C TRP A 167 -21.41 2.94 9.72
N ILE A 168 -20.37 2.19 10.15
CA ILE A 168 -20.43 0.73 10.34
C ILE A 168 -21.55 0.34 11.32
N ARG A 169 -21.68 1.05 12.45
CA ARG A 169 -22.77 0.82 13.41
C ARG A 169 -24.15 1.09 12.80
N LYS A 170 -24.29 2.16 12.01
CA LYS A 170 -25.55 2.49 11.30
C LYS A 170 -25.93 1.40 10.29
N GLU A 171 -24.92 0.80 9.63
CA GLU A 171 -25.12 -0.29 8.69
C GLU A 171 -25.44 -1.65 9.37
N GLY A 172 -25.38 -1.71 10.70
CA GLY A 172 -25.60 -2.95 11.45
C GLY A 172 -24.48 -3.97 11.30
N LEU A 173 -23.29 -3.54 10.87
CA LEU A 173 -22.11 -4.42 10.69
C LEU A 173 -21.34 -4.51 12.00
N LYS A 174 -20.63 -5.65 12.17
CA LYS A 174 -19.74 -5.86 13.31
C LYS A 174 -18.28 -5.77 12.85
N THR A 175 -17.48 -5.04 13.61
CA THR A 175 -16.04 -4.93 13.38
C THR A 175 -15.31 -6.19 13.84
N LEU A 176 -14.33 -6.65 13.07
CA LEU A 176 -13.54 -7.86 13.33
C LEU A 176 -12.08 -7.59 13.72
N GLY A 177 -11.65 -6.32 13.69
CA GLY A 177 -10.26 -5.94 14.00
C GLY A 177 -10.08 -4.44 14.12
N ALA A 178 -8.83 -4.04 14.37
CA ALA A 178 -8.45 -2.65 14.52
C ALA A 178 -8.47 -1.90 13.17
N PRO A 179 -8.61 -0.56 13.19
CA PRO A 179 -8.49 0.28 12.02
C PRO A 179 -7.09 0.21 11.39
N ILE A 180 -7.04 0.11 10.07
CA ILE A 180 -5.82 0.15 9.27
C ILE A 180 -5.79 1.48 8.53
N ILE A 181 -4.72 2.24 8.69
CA ILE A 181 -4.46 3.47 7.95
C ILE A 181 -3.72 3.11 6.67
N ALA A 182 -4.30 3.47 5.51
CA ALA A 182 -3.77 3.20 4.19
C ALA A 182 -3.38 4.51 3.48
N ARG A 183 -2.07 4.68 3.21
CA ARG A 183 -1.50 5.89 2.59
C ARG A 183 -1.05 5.57 1.17
N TYR A 184 -1.64 6.26 0.18
CA TYR A 184 -1.41 5.96 -1.25
C TYR A 184 -0.38 6.84 -1.92
N ASN A 185 -0.06 7.99 -1.36
CA ASN A 185 0.80 8.98 -1.98
C ASN A 185 2.15 9.13 -1.26
N PRO A 186 3.21 9.52 -2.00
CA PRO A 186 4.47 9.92 -1.38
C PRO A 186 4.34 11.23 -0.59
N PRO A 187 5.24 11.48 0.39
CA PRO A 187 5.14 12.62 1.31
C PRO A 187 5.25 14.00 0.64
N PHE A 188 5.84 14.10 -0.54
CA PHE A 188 5.96 15.37 -1.28
C PHE A 188 4.67 15.79 -2.00
N VAL A 189 3.65 14.92 -2.09
CA VAL A 189 2.35 15.30 -2.65
C VAL A 189 1.66 16.27 -1.68
N PRO A 190 1.15 17.44 -2.14
CA PRO A 190 0.40 18.35 -1.29
C PRO A 190 -0.78 17.65 -0.58
N SER A 191 -0.99 17.97 0.70
CA SER A 191 -1.93 17.22 1.55
C SER A 191 -3.34 17.13 1.00
N PHE A 192 -3.84 18.19 0.36
CA PHE A 192 -5.18 18.24 -0.21
C PHE A 192 -5.37 17.37 -1.48
N PHE A 193 -4.28 16.90 -2.09
CA PHE A 193 -4.32 15.92 -3.19
C PHE A 193 -4.05 14.49 -2.75
N ARG A 194 -3.69 14.28 -1.47
CA ARG A 194 -3.40 12.94 -0.98
C ARG A 194 -4.67 12.10 -0.88
N ARG A 195 -4.56 10.85 -1.30
CA ARG A 195 -5.53 9.80 -1.03
C ARG A 195 -5.11 9.08 0.24
N ASN A 196 -5.91 9.19 1.27
CA ASN A 196 -5.82 8.42 2.49
C ASN A 196 -7.09 7.58 2.64
N GLU A 197 -6.97 6.43 3.27
CA GLU A 197 -8.13 5.60 3.60
C GLU A 197 -7.98 5.02 5.00
N ILE A 198 -9.09 4.84 5.71
CA ILE A 198 -9.21 3.96 6.86
C ILE A 198 -9.94 2.71 6.40
N LEU A 199 -9.41 1.55 6.77
CA LEU A 199 -10.00 0.24 6.48
C LEU A 199 -10.27 -0.46 7.81
N ILE A 200 -11.51 -0.90 8.05
CA ILE A 200 -11.88 -1.68 9.24
C ILE A 200 -12.45 -3.01 8.77
N PRO A 201 -11.87 -4.16 9.20
CA PRO A 201 -12.43 -5.47 8.82
C PRO A 201 -13.81 -5.66 9.45
N VAL A 202 -14.78 -6.15 8.66
CA VAL A 202 -16.18 -6.34 9.06
C VAL A 202 -16.72 -7.72 8.66
N GLU A 203 -17.81 -8.15 9.32
CA GLU A 203 -18.55 -9.37 8.99
C GLU A 203 -19.14 -9.34 7.59
#